data_41a3f954a713a38f7099040f82e9691a
#
_entry.id   41a3f954a713a38f7099040f82e9691a
#
_cell.length_a   1.000
_cell.length_b   1.000
_cell.length_c   1.000
_cell.angle_alpha   90.00
_cell.angle_beta   90.00
_cell.angle_gamma   90.00
#
_symmetry.space_group_name_H-M   'P 1'
#
loop_
_entity.id
_entity.type
_entity.pdbx_description
1 polymer ?
#
loop_
_entity_poly.entity_id
_entity_poly.type
_entity_poly.pdbx_seq_one_letter_code
_entity_poly.pdbx_strand_id
1 'polypeptide(L)'
;MELHIEPLGRVLPVAPGANLLEVLREHQIPVSYSCMAGRCGTCRCKVLAGEVMDSGQALRMPPVGGGEAQYVMACQTVLSESCTIEIPEPDEVVVHPARTLKATVTAVEALTHDIRRLRLRPGKPLDFSPGQYAQLQFGPGLVRPYSMAGLPHDDELEFHVRLVEGGLVSSHVASVLAVGDAVRVSGPLGSAYLRRKYEGPMLCVAGGTGLAPILSIVRGALASGMPNPIHVYAGARSARDVYGLQWLAGLQQRHSQLRVHAVVAAADAAPGQRTGLVTDAIAQDWLTLEGWRAYLCGSPPMVEAVSLLARQRGIAPEHLYADAFYASTP
;
A
#
# COMPACT_ATOMS: atom_id res chain seq x y z
N MET A 1 22.10 22.55 6.49
CA MET A 1 21.62 22.81 5.13
C MET A 1 20.09 22.83 5.13
N GLU A 2 19.48 23.32 4.07
CA GLU A 2 18.02 23.48 3.98
C GLU A 2 17.44 22.64 2.84
N LEU A 3 16.32 21.97 3.10
CA LEU A 3 15.51 21.27 2.11
C LEU A 3 14.24 22.07 1.87
N HIS A 4 14.11 22.62 0.67
CA HIS A 4 12.89 23.30 0.21
C HIS A 4 11.97 22.31 -0.48
N ILE A 5 10.67 22.35 -0.14
CA ILE A 5 9.69 21.35 -0.60
C ILE A 5 8.51 22.05 -1.26
N GLU A 6 8.43 21.89 -2.58
CA GLU A 6 7.31 22.37 -3.39
C GLU A 6 6.29 21.24 -3.65
N PRO A 7 4.99 21.52 -3.81
CA PRO A 7 4.35 22.84 -3.78
C PRO A 7 3.96 23.31 -2.36
N LEU A 8 4.46 22.65 -1.29
CA LEU A 8 4.06 22.97 0.09
C LEU A 8 4.67 24.28 0.62
N GLY A 9 5.66 24.85 -0.06
CA GLY A 9 6.41 26.02 0.39
C GLY A 9 7.12 25.82 1.74
N ARG A 10 7.41 24.56 2.12
CA ARG A 10 8.06 24.23 3.40
C ARG A 10 9.57 24.22 3.25
N VAL A 11 10.25 24.73 4.27
CA VAL A 11 11.70 24.67 4.39
C VAL A 11 12.06 23.91 5.66
N LEU A 12 12.90 22.88 5.53
CA LEU A 12 13.31 22.02 6.64
C LEU A 12 14.83 22.13 6.85
N PRO A 13 15.29 22.32 8.09
CA PRO A 13 16.70 22.16 8.43
C PRO A 13 17.04 20.66 8.40
N VAL A 14 18.08 20.29 7.64
CA VAL A 14 18.48 18.89 7.47
C VAL A 14 19.99 18.72 7.61
N ALA A 15 20.42 17.55 8.07
CA ALA A 15 21.84 17.21 8.18
C ALA A 15 22.37 16.70 6.82
N PRO A 16 23.64 17.00 6.46
CA PRO A 16 24.31 16.34 5.35
C PRO A 16 24.35 14.83 5.55
N GLY A 17 24.10 14.05 4.48
CA GLY A 17 24.08 12.60 4.54
C GLY A 17 22.73 12.01 4.98
N ALA A 18 21.72 12.83 5.27
CA ALA A 18 20.38 12.34 5.61
C ALA A 18 19.68 11.71 4.39
N ASN A 19 18.95 10.60 4.60
CA ASN A 19 18.11 10.02 3.57
C ASN A 19 16.86 10.88 3.35
N LEU A 20 16.58 11.22 2.09
CA LEU A 20 15.47 12.12 1.74
C LEU A 20 14.12 11.60 2.24
N LEU A 21 13.82 10.31 2.05
CA LEU A 21 12.53 9.76 2.48
C LEU A 21 12.38 9.76 4.00
N GLU A 22 13.44 9.47 4.75
CA GLU A 22 13.41 9.51 6.22
C GLU A 22 13.11 10.93 6.71
N VAL A 23 13.79 11.95 6.16
CA VAL A 23 13.52 13.36 6.47
C VAL A 23 12.06 13.73 6.18
N LEU A 24 11.55 13.36 5.00
CA LEU A 24 10.16 13.65 4.63
C LEU A 24 9.16 13.00 5.60
N ARG A 25 9.43 11.77 6.03
CA ARG A 25 8.58 11.04 7.00
C ARG A 25 8.62 11.65 8.40
N GLU A 26 9.79 11.97 8.92
CA GLU A 26 9.98 12.58 10.25
C GLU A 26 9.23 13.92 10.35
N HIS A 27 9.26 14.70 9.29
CA HIS A 27 8.56 15.98 9.21
C HIS A 27 7.12 15.90 8.69
N GLN A 28 6.56 14.68 8.57
CA GLN A 28 5.18 14.43 8.13
C GLN A 28 4.85 15.05 6.77
N ILE A 29 5.83 15.07 5.86
CA ILE A 29 5.60 15.46 4.47
C ILE A 29 4.87 14.33 3.74
N PRO A 30 3.79 14.63 3.02
CA PRO A 30 2.91 13.61 2.42
C PRO A 30 3.47 13.02 1.15
N VAL A 31 4.51 12.21 1.25
CA VAL A 31 5.08 11.45 0.14
C VAL A 31 4.68 9.98 0.28
N SER A 32 4.15 9.42 -0.79
CA SER A 32 3.86 7.99 -0.86
C SER A 32 5.16 7.19 -0.87
N TYR A 33 5.20 6.08 -0.15
CA TYR A 33 6.34 5.16 -0.16
C TYR A 33 5.86 3.73 0.08
N SER A 34 6.66 2.75 -0.35
CA SER A 34 6.35 1.33 -0.14
C SER A 34 7.62 0.51 0.04
N CYS A 35 8.35 0.20 -1.04
CA CYS A 35 9.40 -0.82 -1.04
C CYS A 35 10.69 -0.45 -0.30
N MET A 36 10.97 0.82 -0.05
CA MET A 36 12.22 1.34 0.53
C MET A 36 13.50 0.97 -0.27
N ALA A 37 13.35 0.37 -1.46
CA ALA A 37 14.42 -0.20 -2.27
C ALA A 37 14.48 0.40 -3.70
N GLY A 38 13.82 1.54 -3.93
CA GLY A 38 13.82 2.25 -5.22
C GLY A 38 13.03 1.59 -6.36
N ARG A 39 12.39 0.43 -6.13
CA ARG A 39 11.79 -0.39 -7.21
C ARG A 39 10.36 -0.02 -7.58
N CYS A 40 9.51 0.27 -6.60
CA CYS A 40 8.08 0.50 -6.83
C CYS A 40 7.76 1.86 -7.45
N GLY A 41 8.66 2.85 -7.35
CA GLY A 41 8.48 4.19 -7.92
C GLY A 41 7.51 5.10 -7.14
N THR A 42 6.99 4.68 -5.98
CA THR A 42 5.98 5.45 -5.23
C THR A 42 6.55 6.65 -4.49
N CYS A 43 7.83 6.61 -4.11
CA CYS A 43 8.50 7.73 -3.42
C CYS A 43 9.25 8.66 -4.40
N ARG A 44 8.74 8.79 -5.62
CA ARG A 44 9.35 9.60 -6.66
C ARG A 44 9.18 11.10 -6.36
N CYS A 45 10.27 11.84 -6.41
CA CYS A 45 10.30 13.30 -6.29
C CYS A 45 11.10 13.88 -7.46
N LYS A 46 10.89 15.16 -7.77
CA LYS A 46 11.77 15.88 -8.68
C LYS A 46 12.77 16.70 -7.87
N VAL A 47 14.02 16.75 -8.33
CA VAL A 47 15.00 17.72 -7.85
C VAL A 47 14.94 18.91 -8.79
N LEU A 48 14.56 20.08 -8.23
CA LEU A 48 14.43 21.32 -8.97
C LEU A 48 15.73 22.16 -8.91
N ALA A 49 16.46 22.10 -7.80
CA ALA A 49 17.72 22.82 -7.59
C ALA A 49 18.58 22.13 -6.52
N GLY A 50 19.90 22.34 -6.57
CA GLY A 50 20.87 21.78 -5.64
C GLY A 50 21.44 20.42 -6.04
N GLU A 51 22.20 19.79 -5.13
CA GLU A 51 22.84 18.50 -5.37
C GLU A 51 22.36 17.45 -4.39
N VAL A 52 22.07 16.27 -4.88
CA VAL A 52 21.74 15.09 -4.11
C VAL A 52 22.53 13.89 -4.61
N MET A 53 22.69 12.88 -3.79
CA MET A 53 23.25 11.57 -4.17
C MET A 53 22.09 10.61 -4.40
N ASP A 54 21.85 10.21 -5.65
CA ASP A 54 20.83 9.23 -6.00
C ASP A 54 21.47 7.91 -6.40
N SER A 55 21.12 6.82 -5.70
CA SER A 55 21.68 5.48 -5.93
C SER A 55 23.22 5.45 -5.96
N GLY A 56 23.86 6.31 -5.16
CA GLY A 56 25.33 6.42 -5.09
C GLY A 56 25.98 7.29 -6.16
N GLN A 57 25.19 7.97 -7.00
CA GLN A 57 25.68 8.95 -8.00
C GLN A 57 25.27 10.36 -7.62
N ALA A 58 26.19 11.32 -7.80
CA ALA A 58 25.89 12.74 -7.59
C ALA A 58 24.98 13.25 -8.71
N LEU A 59 23.84 13.80 -8.32
CA LEU A 59 22.89 14.47 -9.18
C LEU A 59 22.88 15.96 -8.82
N ARG A 60 23.39 16.80 -9.71
CA ARG A 60 23.45 18.25 -9.52
C ARG A 60 22.49 18.95 -10.49
N MET A 61 21.59 19.74 -9.91
CA MET A 61 20.68 20.59 -10.67
C MET A 61 21.09 22.05 -10.55
N PRO A 62 21.10 22.81 -11.66
CA PRO A 62 21.41 24.24 -11.59
C PRO A 62 20.36 25.00 -10.76
N PRO A 63 20.74 26.11 -10.11
CA PRO A 63 19.76 26.97 -9.46
C PRO A 63 18.78 27.51 -10.49
N VAL A 64 17.52 27.51 -10.12
CA VAL A 64 16.30 27.86 -10.87
C VAL A 64 16.52 28.49 -12.27
N GLY A 65 16.16 27.77 -13.33
CA GLY A 65 15.92 28.34 -14.67
C GLY A 65 16.61 27.70 -15.86
N GLY A 66 17.38 26.61 -15.73
CA GLY A 66 18.22 26.16 -16.84
C GLY A 66 18.37 24.67 -17.14
N GLY A 67 17.66 23.77 -16.48
CA GLY A 67 17.78 22.33 -16.71
C GLY A 67 16.45 21.59 -16.66
N GLU A 68 16.35 20.44 -17.33
CA GLU A 68 15.23 19.52 -17.13
C GLU A 68 15.28 18.95 -15.72
N ALA A 69 14.20 19.13 -14.96
CA ALA A 69 14.06 18.57 -13.62
C ALA A 69 14.22 17.05 -13.65
N GLN A 70 15.07 16.52 -12.78
CA GLN A 70 15.32 15.09 -12.73
C GLN A 70 14.54 14.42 -11.60
N TYR A 71 14.03 13.23 -11.89
CA TYR A 71 13.29 12.43 -10.94
C TYR A 71 14.23 11.51 -10.16
N VAL A 72 14.04 11.48 -8.86
CA VAL A 72 14.77 10.60 -7.94
C VAL A 72 13.80 9.77 -7.11
N MET A 73 14.28 8.66 -6.56
CA MET A 73 13.55 7.86 -5.58
C MET A 73 13.96 8.31 -4.17
N ALA A 74 13.10 9.00 -3.44
CA ALA A 74 13.42 9.54 -2.13
C ALA A 74 14.04 8.51 -1.17
N CYS A 75 13.63 7.22 -1.25
CA CYS A 75 14.20 6.15 -0.43
C CYS A 75 15.65 5.79 -0.78
N GLN A 76 16.16 6.18 -1.96
CA GLN A 76 17.53 5.92 -2.42
C GLN A 76 18.37 7.20 -2.47
N THR A 77 17.77 8.34 -2.16
CA THR A 77 18.40 9.65 -2.30
C THR A 77 18.95 10.12 -0.96
N VAL A 78 20.19 10.57 -0.98
CA VAL A 78 20.91 11.15 0.17
C VAL A 78 21.15 12.64 -0.10
N LEU A 79 20.84 13.46 0.87
CA LEU A 79 21.02 14.92 0.81
C LEU A 79 22.49 15.28 1.03
N SER A 80 23.14 15.95 0.06
CA SER A 80 24.53 16.36 0.12
C SER A 80 24.70 17.85 0.40
N GLU A 81 23.80 18.68 -0.12
CA GLU A 81 23.76 20.13 0.12
C GLU A 81 22.32 20.65 0.21
N SER A 82 22.14 21.96 0.38
CA SER A 82 20.80 22.56 0.32
C SER A 82 20.18 22.36 -1.05
N CYS A 83 18.96 21.87 -1.11
CA CYS A 83 18.30 21.57 -2.36
C CYS A 83 16.80 21.91 -2.31
N THR A 84 16.21 22.01 -3.50
CA THR A 84 14.78 22.19 -3.72
C THR A 84 14.23 20.96 -4.42
N ILE A 85 13.23 20.36 -3.82
CA ILE A 85 12.49 19.23 -4.44
C ILE A 85 11.04 19.61 -4.68
N GLU A 86 10.44 19.00 -5.68
CA GLU A 86 9.00 18.98 -5.91
C GLU A 86 8.50 17.58 -5.57
N ILE A 87 7.60 17.49 -4.62
CA ILE A 87 6.85 16.26 -4.35
C ILE A 87 5.59 16.24 -5.23
N PRO A 88 5.05 15.04 -5.56
CA PRO A 88 3.74 14.97 -6.18
C PRO A 88 2.73 15.76 -5.35
N GLU A 89 1.91 16.59 -6.00
CA GLU A 89 0.92 17.40 -5.31
C GLU A 89 0.03 16.48 -4.46
N PRO A 90 -0.04 16.70 -3.14
CA PRO A 90 -0.79 15.80 -2.29
C PRO A 90 -2.28 16.00 -2.54
N ASP A 91 -2.85 15.08 -3.28
CA ASP A 91 -4.24 15.05 -3.70
C ASP A 91 -5.20 15.11 -2.51
N GLU A 92 -4.98 14.28 -1.52
CA GLU A 92 -5.74 14.28 -0.28
C GLU A 92 -4.88 13.71 0.85
N VAL A 93 -4.44 14.56 1.76
CA VAL A 93 -3.69 14.11 2.93
C VAL A 93 -4.62 14.01 4.12
N VAL A 94 -4.86 12.78 4.59
CA VAL A 94 -5.55 12.52 5.84
C VAL A 94 -4.54 12.03 6.85
N VAL A 95 -4.32 12.80 7.91
CA VAL A 95 -3.39 12.45 8.98
C VAL A 95 -4.17 11.89 10.17
N HIS A 96 -3.95 10.62 10.46
CA HIS A 96 -4.38 9.99 11.69
C HIS A 96 -3.17 9.87 12.63
N PRO A 97 -3.19 10.45 13.84
CA PRO A 97 -2.10 10.28 14.79
C PRO A 97 -1.90 8.79 15.12
N ALA A 98 -0.70 8.27 14.87
CA ALA A 98 -0.39 6.90 15.24
C ALA A 98 -0.48 6.72 16.77
N ARG A 99 -1.13 5.65 17.21
CA ARG A 99 -1.33 5.32 18.62
C ARG A 99 -0.96 3.86 18.85
N THR A 100 -0.53 3.57 20.07
CA THR A 100 -0.37 2.19 20.52
C THR A 100 -1.50 1.84 21.47
N LEU A 101 -2.22 0.78 21.17
CA LEU A 101 -3.35 0.31 21.97
C LEU A 101 -3.26 -1.20 22.20
N LYS A 102 -3.91 -1.67 23.24
CA LYS A 102 -4.10 -3.10 23.52
C LYS A 102 -5.39 -3.54 22.84
N ALA A 103 -5.34 -4.69 22.18
CA ALA A 103 -6.49 -5.35 21.58
C ALA A 103 -6.55 -6.80 22.06
N THR A 104 -7.74 -7.40 22.03
CA THR A 104 -7.96 -8.80 22.40
C THR A 104 -8.32 -9.60 21.16
N VAL A 105 -7.71 -10.77 20.99
CA VAL A 105 -8.04 -11.71 19.91
C VAL A 105 -9.47 -12.22 20.09
N THR A 106 -10.30 -12.04 19.08
CA THR A 106 -11.69 -12.52 19.05
C THR A 106 -11.87 -13.70 18.10
N ALA A 107 -11.04 -13.81 17.07
CA ALA A 107 -11.05 -14.96 16.16
C ALA A 107 -9.68 -15.14 15.46
N VAL A 108 -9.34 -16.41 15.22
CA VAL A 108 -8.27 -16.83 14.30
C VAL A 108 -8.84 -17.91 13.41
N GLU A 109 -9.10 -17.60 12.14
CA GLU A 109 -9.82 -18.46 11.19
C GLU A 109 -8.93 -18.80 10.00
N ALA A 110 -8.98 -20.04 9.51
CA ALA A 110 -8.28 -20.40 8.27
C ALA A 110 -9.09 -19.90 7.06
N LEU A 111 -8.46 -19.06 6.21
CA LEU A 111 -9.03 -18.62 4.93
C LEU A 111 -8.57 -19.50 3.78
N THR A 112 -7.29 -19.90 3.81
CA THR A 112 -6.69 -20.88 2.90
C THR A 112 -5.77 -21.80 3.69
N HIS A 113 -5.06 -22.68 3.00
CA HIS A 113 -4.03 -23.55 3.61
C HIS A 113 -2.92 -22.72 4.30
N ASP A 114 -2.61 -21.51 3.80
CA ASP A 114 -1.50 -20.64 4.25
C ASP A 114 -1.93 -19.23 4.69
N ILE A 115 -3.23 -18.90 4.77
CA ILE A 115 -3.71 -17.60 5.23
C ILE A 115 -4.64 -17.76 6.41
N ARG A 116 -4.41 -16.94 7.45
CA ARG A 116 -5.29 -16.80 8.61
C ARG A 116 -5.96 -15.44 8.64
N ARG A 117 -7.24 -15.42 8.94
CA ARG A 117 -8.00 -14.22 9.28
C ARG A 117 -7.87 -14.02 10.79
N LEU A 118 -7.30 -12.91 11.20
CA LEU A 118 -7.17 -12.50 12.59
C LEU A 118 -8.11 -11.35 12.85
N ARG A 119 -8.99 -11.50 13.85
CA ARG A 119 -9.86 -10.42 14.34
C ARG A 119 -9.48 -10.04 15.75
N LEU A 120 -9.37 -8.72 15.96
CA LEU A 120 -8.96 -8.12 17.22
C LEU A 120 -9.99 -7.09 17.66
N ARG A 121 -10.47 -7.18 18.90
CA ARG A 121 -11.28 -6.13 19.53
C ARG A 121 -10.35 -5.13 20.21
N PRO A 122 -10.25 -3.90 19.71
CA PRO A 122 -9.39 -2.89 20.32
C PRO A 122 -10.04 -2.36 21.61
N GLY A 123 -9.22 -2.04 22.62
CA GLY A 123 -9.71 -1.45 23.87
C GLY A 123 -10.19 -0.01 23.72
N LYS A 124 -9.80 0.67 22.64
CA LYS A 124 -10.27 2.00 22.21
C LYS A 124 -10.32 2.01 20.69
N PRO A 125 -11.22 2.79 20.07
CA PRO A 125 -11.29 2.94 18.62
C PRO A 125 -9.94 3.38 18.04
N LEU A 126 -9.60 2.85 16.86
CA LEU A 126 -8.45 3.24 16.06
C LEU A 126 -8.97 3.90 14.79
N ASP A 127 -8.76 5.21 14.67
CA ASP A 127 -9.07 5.92 13.44
C ASP A 127 -7.98 5.65 12.40
N PHE A 128 -8.38 5.28 11.19
CA PHE A 128 -7.47 5.04 10.08
C PHE A 128 -8.16 5.26 8.73
N SER A 129 -7.39 5.49 7.70
CA SER A 129 -7.91 5.49 6.33
C SER A 129 -7.87 4.09 5.73
N PRO A 130 -8.93 3.63 5.04
CA PRO A 130 -8.96 2.34 4.37
C PRO A 130 -7.74 2.12 3.47
N GLY A 131 -7.01 1.01 3.66
CA GLY A 131 -5.75 0.71 2.99
C GLY A 131 -4.50 0.84 3.87
N GLN A 132 -4.60 1.51 5.01
CA GLN A 132 -3.48 1.62 5.97
C GLN A 132 -3.22 0.30 6.70
N TYR A 133 -2.02 0.19 7.29
CA TYR A 133 -1.58 -0.95 8.08
C TYR A 133 -1.29 -0.55 9.53
N ALA A 134 -1.13 -1.54 10.40
CA ALA A 134 -0.63 -1.39 11.76
C ALA A 134 0.47 -2.41 12.05
N GLN A 135 1.36 -2.08 12.99
CA GLN A 135 2.26 -3.06 13.58
C GLN A 135 1.53 -3.85 14.65
N LEU A 136 1.55 -5.16 14.53
CA LEU A 136 1.03 -6.08 15.54
C LEU A 136 2.19 -6.69 16.33
N GLN A 137 2.14 -6.56 17.65
CA GLN A 137 3.08 -7.17 18.58
C GLN A 137 2.35 -8.22 19.44
N PHE A 138 2.76 -9.46 19.25
CA PHE A 138 2.20 -10.64 19.93
C PHE A 138 3.00 -11.05 21.18
N GLY A 139 4.21 -10.49 21.33
CA GLY A 139 5.11 -10.74 22.45
C GLY A 139 6.46 -10.07 22.22
N PRO A 140 7.43 -10.21 23.14
CA PRO A 140 8.79 -9.69 22.95
C PRO A 140 9.39 -10.25 21.64
N GLY A 141 9.88 -9.37 20.77
CA GLY A 141 10.47 -9.75 19.48
C GLY A 141 9.48 -10.23 18.41
N LEU A 142 8.21 -10.44 18.73
CA LEU A 142 7.19 -10.90 17.78
C LEU A 142 6.38 -9.70 17.25
N VAL A 143 6.98 -8.89 16.38
CA VAL A 143 6.36 -7.69 15.79
C VAL A 143 6.40 -7.78 14.28
N ARG A 144 5.26 -7.52 13.61
CA ARG A 144 5.16 -7.41 12.14
C ARG A 144 4.06 -6.44 11.73
N PRO A 145 4.24 -5.75 10.59
CA PRO A 145 3.18 -4.95 9.98
C PRO A 145 2.16 -5.84 9.28
N TYR A 146 0.88 -5.48 9.42
CA TYR A 146 -0.25 -6.09 8.72
C TYR A 146 -1.25 -5.03 8.30
N SER A 147 -1.71 -5.10 7.05
CA SER A 147 -2.72 -4.19 6.52
C SER A 147 -4.10 -4.51 7.09
N MET A 148 -4.85 -3.47 7.42
CA MET A 148 -6.22 -3.59 7.93
C MET A 148 -7.18 -3.92 6.79
N ALA A 149 -8.01 -4.95 6.97
CA ALA A 149 -9.01 -5.40 5.98
C ALA A 149 -10.39 -4.80 6.21
N GLY A 150 -10.63 -4.27 7.41
CA GLY A 150 -11.89 -3.66 7.85
C GLY A 150 -11.97 -2.17 7.58
N LEU A 151 -12.95 -1.54 8.22
CA LEU A 151 -13.17 -0.10 8.23
C LEU A 151 -12.94 0.47 9.64
N PRO A 152 -12.65 1.78 9.80
CA PRO A 152 -12.36 2.37 11.10
C PRO A 152 -13.56 2.33 12.07
N HIS A 153 -14.78 2.18 11.57
CA HIS A 153 -16.00 2.07 12.36
C HIS A 153 -16.50 0.63 12.56
N ASP A 154 -15.76 -0.38 12.08
CA ASP A 154 -16.03 -1.76 12.42
C ASP A 154 -15.69 -1.99 13.92
N ASP A 155 -16.44 -2.83 14.61
CA ASP A 155 -16.23 -3.14 16.03
C ASP A 155 -14.89 -3.86 16.30
N GLU A 156 -14.35 -4.49 15.28
CA GLU A 156 -13.13 -5.28 15.31
C GLU A 156 -12.17 -4.89 14.20
N LEU A 157 -10.88 -4.87 14.50
CA LEU A 157 -9.83 -4.77 13.51
C LEU A 157 -9.62 -6.13 12.88
N GLU A 158 -9.56 -6.19 11.57
CA GLU A 158 -9.36 -7.42 10.81
C GLU A 158 -8.03 -7.37 10.04
N PHE A 159 -7.28 -8.48 10.09
CA PHE A 159 -6.01 -8.65 9.41
C PHE A 159 -5.94 -10.02 8.74
N HIS A 160 -5.28 -10.09 7.57
CA HIS A 160 -5.00 -11.36 6.90
C HIS A 160 -3.51 -11.68 7.02
N VAL A 161 -3.19 -12.78 7.69
CA VAL A 161 -1.82 -13.19 7.99
C VAL A 161 -1.45 -14.39 7.14
N ARG A 162 -0.46 -14.23 6.26
CA ARG A 162 0.11 -15.36 5.51
C ARG A 162 1.13 -16.09 6.34
N LEU A 163 1.06 -17.42 6.34
CA LEU A 163 2.04 -18.30 6.93
C LEU A 163 3.28 -18.33 6.03
N VAL A 164 4.40 -17.96 6.60
CA VAL A 164 5.70 -17.97 5.93
C VAL A 164 6.52 -19.09 6.54
N GLU A 165 7.13 -19.92 5.71
CA GLU A 165 8.01 -21.00 6.18
C GLU A 165 9.17 -20.38 7.01
N GLY A 166 9.39 -20.89 8.21
CA GLY A 166 10.37 -20.34 9.17
C GLY A 166 9.99 -18.98 9.79
N GLY A 167 8.83 -18.42 9.44
CA GLY A 167 8.39 -17.12 9.96
C GLY A 167 7.89 -17.20 11.40
N LEU A 168 8.64 -16.62 12.35
CA LEU A 168 8.30 -16.67 13.78
C LEU A 168 6.91 -16.13 14.12
N VAL A 169 6.58 -14.94 13.59
CA VAL A 169 5.29 -14.28 13.89
C VAL A 169 4.13 -15.02 13.23
N SER A 170 4.26 -15.39 11.96
CA SER A 170 3.18 -16.10 11.26
C SER A 170 2.92 -17.48 11.83
N SER A 171 3.97 -18.20 12.25
CA SER A 171 3.84 -19.49 12.95
C SER A 171 3.17 -19.33 14.33
N HIS A 172 3.52 -18.28 15.09
CA HIS A 172 2.86 -17.96 16.35
C HIS A 172 1.36 -17.71 16.16
N VAL A 173 0.98 -16.90 15.16
CA VAL A 173 -0.43 -16.63 14.82
C VAL A 173 -1.18 -17.90 14.43
N ALA A 174 -0.53 -18.82 13.73
CA ALA A 174 -1.20 -20.04 13.25
C ALA A 174 -1.36 -21.14 14.31
N SER A 175 -0.43 -21.22 15.26
CA SER A 175 -0.30 -22.41 16.12
C SER A 175 -0.36 -22.14 17.62
N VAL A 176 -0.17 -20.89 18.06
CA VAL A 176 -0.07 -20.50 19.46
C VAL A 176 -1.15 -19.52 19.86
N LEU A 177 -1.42 -18.51 19.03
CA LEU A 177 -2.35 -17.42 19.33
C LEU A 177 -3.78 -17.96 19.52
N ALA A 178 -4.39 -17.62 20.64
CA ALA A 178 -5.74 -18.07 21.01
C ALA A 178 -6.70 -16.89 21.21
N VAL A 179 -7.99 -17.17 21.11
CA VAL A 179 -9.05 -16.22 21.49
C VAL A 179 -8.89 -15.83 22.96
N GLY A 180 -8.92 -14.53 23.22
CA GLY A 180 -8.68 -13.95 24.56
C GLY A 180 -7.26 -13.42 24.76
N ASP A 181 -6.32 -13.79 23.91
CA ASP A 181 -4.94 -13.28 23.99
C ASP A 181 -4.88 -11.77 23.71
N ALA A 182 -3.90 -11.12 24.32
CA ALA A 182 -3.65 -9.70 24.15
C ALA A 182 -2.63 -9.45 23.05
N VAL A 183 -2.97 -8.56 22.12
CA VAL A 183 -2.09 -8.08 21.06
C VAL A 183 -1.94 -6.56 21.19
N ARG A 184 -0.71 -6.06 21.06
CA ARG A 184 -0.47 -4.63 20.98
C ARG A 184 -0.54 -4.20 19.51
N VAL A 185 -1.36 -3.19 19.22
CA VAL A 185 -1.58 -2.62 17.88
C VAL A 185 -1.01 -1.22 17.87
N SER A 186 -0.06 -0.93 16.97
CA SER A 186 0.55 0.39 16.80
C SER A 186 0.32 0.90 15.38
N GLY A 187 -0.44 1.96 15.25
CA GLY A 187 -0.84 2.54 13.97
C GLY A 187 -1.83 3.69 14.11
N PRO A 188 -2.43 4.14 13.00
CA PRO A 188 -2.24 3.61 11.65
C PRO A 188 -0.92 4.08 11.02
N LEU A 189 -0.46 3.33 10.01
CA LEU A 189 0.75 3.58 9.25
C LEU A 189 0.48 3.39 7.75
N GLY A 190 1.36 3.93 6.91
CA GLY A 190 1.29 3.78 5.45
C GLY A 190 0.55 4.91 4.74
N SER A 191 0.91 5.10 3.48
CA SER A 191 0.40 6.17 2.60
C SER A 191 -0.45 5.65 1.42
N ALA A 192 -0.51 4.33 1.22
CA ALA A 192 -1.34 3.68 0.19
C ALA A 192 -2.78 3.47 0.70
N TYR A 193 -3.50 4.56 0.93
CA TYR A 193 -4.87 4.55 1.43
C TYR A 193 -5.84 5.25 0.47
N LEU A 194 -7.13 4.99 0.64
CA LEU A 194 -8.22 5.56 -0.18
C LEU A 194 -8.19 7.09 -0.20
N ARG A 195 -8.17 7.66 -1.41
CA ARG A 195 -8.36 9.09 -1.68
C ARG A 195 -9.79 9.31 -2.13
N ARG A 196 -10.55 10.14 -1.40
CA ARG A 196 -12.00 10.27 -1.58
C ARG A 196 -12.41 11.33 -2.60
N LYS A 197 -11.56 12.34 -2.83
CA LYS A 197 -11.89 13.48 -3.69
C LYS A 197 -11.72 13.22 -5.19
N TYR A 198 -11.13 12.08 -5.55
CA TYR A 198 -10.88 11.73 -6.93
C TYR A 198 -12.11 11.09 -7.58
N GLU A 199 -12.48 11.57 -8.77
CA GLU A 199 -13.69 11.13 -9.47
C GLU A 199 -13.45 10.10 -10.58
N GLY A 200 -12.19 9.89 -11.01
CA GLY A 200 -11.82 8.93 -12.06
C GLY A 200 -11.98 7.46 -11.62
N PRO A 201 -11.90 6.52 -12.57
CA PRO A 201 -11.97 5.09 -12.26
C PRO A 201 -10.84 4.61 -11.35
N MET A 202 -11.11 3.55 -10.59
CA MET A 202 -10.17 2.95 -9.63
C MET A 202 -9.73 1.56 -10.11
N LEU A 203 -8.43 1.38 -10.29
CA LEU A 203 -7.79 0.08 -10.49
C LEU A 203 -7.29 -0.44 -9.15
N CYS A 204 -7.90 -1.49 -8.63
CA CYS A 204 -7.54 -2.11 -7.36
C CYS A 204 -6.94 -3.49 -7.63
N VAL A 205 -5.65 -3.70 -7.33
CA VAL A 205 -4.98 -4.98 -7.61
C VAL A 205 -4.49 -5.62 -6.33
N ALA A 206 -4.91 -6.85 -6.09
CA ALA A 206 -4.57 -7.62 -4.90
C ALA A 206 -3.83 -8.90 -5.28
N GLY A 207 -2.74 -9.22 -4.56
CA GLY A 207 -2.06 -10.50 -4.62
C GLY A 207 -1.96 -11.16 -3.24
N GLY A 208 -2.56 -12.33 -3.06
CA GLY A 208 -2.57 -13.01 -1.76
C GLY A 208 -3.15 -12.13 -0.65
N THR A 209 -2.43 -11.94 0.46
CA THR A 209 -2.88 -11.09 1.57
C THR A 209 -2.99 -9.60 1.23
N GLY A 210 -2.53 -9.17 0.05
CA GLY A 210 -2.85 -7.84 -0.49
C GLY A 210 -4.35 -7.60 -0.68
N LEU A 211 -5.16 -8.66 -0.63
CA LEU A 211 -6.61 -8.53 -0.60
C LEU A 211 -7.12 -7.78 0.64
N ALA A 212 -6.43 -7.84 1.77
CA ALA A 212 -6.84 -7.16 3.01
C ALA A 212 -6.97 -5.63 2.80
N PRO A 213 -5.92 -4.89 2.43
CA PRO A 213 -6.02 -3.45 2.21
C PRO A 213 -6.92 -3.10 1.01
N ILE A 214 -6.93 -3.91 -0.05
CA ILE A 214 -7.82 -3.68 -1.20
C ILE A 214 -9.29 -3.83 -0.80
N LEU A 215 -9.64 -4.84 0.01
CA LEU A 215 -11.00 -4.99 0.54
C LEU A 215 -11.41 -3.79 1.38
N SER A 216 -10.50 -3.30 2.24
CA SER A 216 -10.73 -2.08 3.04
C SER A 216 -10.97 -0.86 2.15
N ILE A 217 -10.14 -0.63 1.12
CA ILE A 217 -10.27 0.47 0.17
C ILE A 217 -11.62 0.40 -0.56
N VAL A 218 -11.96 -0.76 -1.12
CA VAL A 218 -13.24 -0.96 -1.84
C VAL A 218 -14.44 -0.73 -0.92
N ARG A 219 -14.45 -1.34 0.28
CA ARG A 219 -15.50 -1.11 1.27
C ARG A 219 -15.60 0.36 1.66
N GLY A 220 -14.46 1.03 1.87
CA GLY A 220 -14.40 2.44 2.23
C GLY A 220 -14.95 3.35 1.14
N ALA A 221 -14.61 3.11 -0.13
CA ALA A 221 -15.13 3.86 -1.27
C ALA A 221 -16.66 3.70 -1.37
N LEU A 222 -17.15 2.47 -1.32
CA LEU A 222 -18.58 2.18 -1.40
C LEU A 222 -19.37 2.75 -0.21
N ALA A 223 -18.87 2.60 1.01
CA ALA A 223 -19.50 3.15 2.22
C ALA A 223 -19.51 4.69 2.25
N SER A 224 -18.55 5.33 1.59
CA SER A 224 -18.51 6.79 1.45
C SER A 224 -19.40 7.31 0.32
N GLY A 225 -20.09 6.44 -0.42
CA GLY A 225 -20.94 6.83 -1.53
C GLY A 225 -20.17 7.31 -2.77
N MET A 226 -18.91 6.96 -2.92
CA MET A 226 -18.12 7.33 -4.09
C MET A 226 -18.72 6.71 -5.36
N PRO A 227 -18.96 7.51 -6.41
CA PRO A 227 -19.59 7.00 -7.65
C PRO A 227 -18.60 6.32 -8.61
N ASN A 228 -17.31 6.33 -8.29
CA ASN A 228 -16.23 5.87 -9.16
C ASN A 228 -16.44 4.44 -9.65
N PRO A 229 -16.23 4.14 -10.94
CA PRO A 229 -16.05 2.77 -11.40
C PRO A 229 -14.85 2.12 -10.68
N ILE A 230 -15.06 0.95 -10.09
CA ILE A 230 -14.03 0.22 -9.33
C ILE A 230 -13.80 -1.14 -9.99
N HIS A 231 -12.57 -1.38 -10.43
CA HIS A 231 -12.15 -2.65 -11.02
C HIS A 231 -11.14 -3.34 -10.10
N VAL A 232 -11.54 -4.46 -9.52
CA VAL A 232 -10.69 -5.26 -8.63
C VAL A 232 -10.12 -6.44 -9.41
N TYR A 233 -8.80 -6.56 -9.48
CA TYR A 233 -8.10 -7.74 -9.98
C TYR A 233 -7.49 -8.49 -8.80
N ALA A 234 -8.09 -9.63 -8.45
CA ALA A 234 -7.62 -10.49 -7.37
C ALA A 234 -6.78 -11.64 -7.95
N GLY A 235 -5.46 -11.55 -7.78
CA GLY A 235 -4.48 -12.51 -8.27
C GLY A 235 -4.16 -13.60 -7.25
N ALA A 236 -4.14 -14.85 -7.69
CA ALA A 236 -3.72 -16.01 -6.93
C ALA A 236 -2.71 -16.86 -7.73
N ARG A 237 -1.83 -17.61 -7.06
CA ARG A 237 -0.88 -18.51 -7.74
C ARG A 237 -1.57 -19.74 -8.29
N SER A 238 -2.51 -20.30 -7.52
CA SER A 238 -3.30 -21.50 -7.88
C SER A 238 -4.71 -21.37 -7.28
N ALA A 239 -5.63 -22.26 -7.67
CA ALA A 239 -7.01 -22.25 -7.20
C ALA A 239 -7.13 -22.34 -5.67
N ARG A 240 -6.27 -23.11 -5.00
CA ARG A 240 -6.26 -23.26 -3.54
C ARG A 240 -5.81 -22.00 -2.79
N ASP A 241 -5.17 -21.04 -3.48
CA ASP A 241 -4.72 -19.76 -2.92
C ASP A 241 -5.82 -18.69 -3.00
N VAL A 242 -6.91 -18.98 -3.71
CA VAL A 242 -8.02 -18.05 -3.91
C VAL A 242 -8.86 -17.95 -2.63
N TYR A 243 -9.10 -16.74 -2.15
CA TYR A 243 -9.99 -16.49 -1.03
C TYR A 243 -10.68 -15.12 -1.14
N GLY A 244 -11.72 -14.90 -0.34
CA GLY A 244 -12.40 -13.59 -0.21
C GLY A 244 -13.23 -13.17 -1.42
N LEU A 245 -13.27 -13.95 -2.51
CA LEU A 245 -14.10 -13.64 -3.69
C LEU A 245 -15.58 -13.53 -3.35
N GLN A 246 -16.08 -14.32 -2.39
CA GLN A 246 -17.46 -14.26 -1.92
C GLN A 246 -17.79 -12.90 -1.27
N TRP A 247 -16.85 -12.26 -0.58
CA TRP A 247 -17.05 -10.92 0.00
C TRP A 247 -17.14 -9.88 -1.08
N LEU A 248 -16.23 -9.92 -2.06
CA LEU A 248 -16.22 -9.01 -3.22
C LEU A 248 -17.46 -9.23 -4.10
N ALA A 249 -17.87 -10.49 -4.34
CA ALA A 249 -19.09 -10.80 -5.09
C ALA A 249 -20.34 -10.25 -4.40
N GLY A 250 -20.44 -10.38 -3.08
CA GLY A 250 -21.53 -9.78 -2.30
C GLY A 250 -21.56 -8.25 -2.36
N LEU A 251 -20.41 -7.59 -2.44
CA LEU A 251 -20.33 -6.14 -2.70
C LEU A 251 -20.75 -5.82 -4.13
N GLN A 252 -20.25 -6.55 -5.13
CA GLN A 252 -20.57 -6.34 -6.55
C GLN A 252 -22.08 -6.48 -6.84
N GLN A 253 -22.77 -7.40 -6.17
CA GLN A 253 -24.23 -7.55 -6.31
C GLN A 253 -25.00 -6.30 -5.84
N ARG A 254 -24.49 -5.58 -4.84
CA ARG A 254 -25.13 -4.40 -4.27
C ARG A 254 -24.67 -3.08 -4.90
N HIS A 255 -23.55 -3.09 -5.61
CA HIS A 255 -22.92 -1.88 -6.15
C HIS A 255 -22.54 -2.07 -7.61
N SER A 256 -23.33 -1.49 -8.51
CA SER A 256 -23.19 -1.65 -9.96
C SER A 256 -21.89 -1.09 -10.54
N GLN A 257 -21.22 -0.16 -9.83
CA GLN A 257 -19.93 0.40 -10.23
C GLN A 257 -18.73 -0.52 -9.92
N LEU A 258 -18.91 -1.61 -9.12
CA LEU A 258 -17.84 -2.55 -8.80
C LEU A 258 -17.79 -3.69 -9.81
N ARG A 259 -16.59 -4.00 -10.31
CA ARG A 259 -16.28 -5.18 -11.14
C ARG A 259 -15.12 -5.96 -10.51
N VAL A 260 -15.28 -7.27 -10.40
CA VAL A 260 -14.30 -8.16 -9.79
C VAL A 260 -13.80 -9.17 -10.81
N HIS A 261 -12.49 -9.24 -10.96
CA HIS A 261 -11.78 -10.14 -11.85
C HIS A 261 -10.85 -11.03 -11.02
N ALA A 262 -11.19 -12.32 -10.93
CA ALA A 262 -10.32 -13.32 -10.33
C ALA A 262 -9.33 -13.84 -11.37
N VAL A 263 -8.04 -13.81 -11.06
CA VAL A 263 -6.97 -14.24 -11.98
C VAL A 263 -6.08 -15.25 -11.27
N VAL A 264 -5.93 -16.43 -11.85
CA VAL A 264 -5.14 -17.55 -11.31
C VAL A 264 -3.97 -17.84 -12.24
N ALA A 265 -2.74 -17.78 -11.72
CA ALA A 265 -1.55 -17.96 -12.55
C ALA A 265 -1.37 -19.38 -13.07
N ALA A 266 -1.77 -20.38 -12.27
CA ALA A 266 -1.74 -21.77 -12.67
C ALA A 266 -2.93 -22.13 -13.58
N ALA A 267 -2.82 -23.27 -14.28
CA ALA A 267 -3.86 -23.76 -15.20
C ALA A 267 -5.08 -24.40 -14.49
N ASP A 268 -5.17 -24.29 -13.16
CA ASP A 268 -6.21 -24.87 -12.31
C ASP A 268 -7.33 -23.86 -11.95
N ALA A 269 -7.47 -22.78 -12.72
CA ALA A 269 -8.50 -21.78 -12.52
C ALA A 269 -9.91 -22.40 -12.56
N ALA A 270 -10.77 -22.03 -11.60
CA ALA A 270 -12.14 -22.46 -11.56
C ALA A 270 -13.02 -21.71 -12.58
N PRO A 271 -14.22 -22.22 -12.93
CA PRO A 271 -15.14 -21.50 -13.80
C PRO A 271 -15.40 -20.07 -13.34
N GLY A 272 -15.32 -19.12 -14.27
CA GLY A 272 -15.45 -17.68 -14.00
C GLY A 272 -14.17 -16.98 -13.55
N GLN A 273 -13.08 -17.72 -13.38
CA GLN A 273 -11.74 -17.16 -13.13
C GLN A 273 -10.94 -17.12 -14.44
N ARG A 274 -10.04 -16.15 -14.53
CA ARG A 274 -9.11 -16.03 -15.69
C ARG A 274 -7.81 -16.75 -15.36
N THR A 275 -7.20 -17.38 -16.34
CA THR A 275 -5.86 -17.99 -16.22
C THR A 275 -4.81 -17.02 -16.71
N GLY A 276 -3.66 -16.94 -16.01
CA GLY A 276 -2.52 -16.09 -16.37
C GLY A 276 -2.16 -15.09 -15.28
N LEU A 277 -1.38 -14.08 -15.62
CA LEU A 277 -0.97 -13.03 -14.69
C LEU A 277 -2.01 -11.90 -14.63
N VAL A 278 -2.07 -11.21 -13.50
CA VAL A 278 -2.93 -10.02 -13.35
C VAL A 278 -2.57 -8.93 -14.34
N THR A 279 -1.28 -8.79 -14.68
CA THR A 279 -0.80 -7.86 -15.72
C THR A 279 -1.38 -8.17 -17.09
N ASP A 280 -1.46 -9.45 -17.47
CA ASP A 280 -2.01 -9.86 -18.76
C ASP A 280 -3.51 -9.57 -18.82
N ALA A 281 -4.22 -9.86 -17.73
CA ALA A 281 -5.64 -9.57 -17.61
C ALA A 281 -5.93 -8.07 -17.74
N ILE A 282 -5.19 -7.23 -17.01
CA ILE A 282 -5.32 -5.76 -17.09
C ILE A 282 -4.97 -5.25 -18.49
N ALA A 283 -3.90 -5.76 -19.10
CA ALA A 283 -3.47 -5.34 -20.45
C ALA A 283 -4.46 -5.70 -21.55
N GLN A 284 -5.18 -6.82 -21.39
CA GLN A 284 -6.25 -7.24 -22.30
C GLN A 284 -7.50 -6.37 -22.16
N ASP A 285 -7.85 -6.00 -20.91
CA ASP A 285 -9.08 -5.24 -20.64
C ASP A 285 -8.95 -3.75 -20.96
N TRP A 286 -7.74 -3.18 -20.83
CA TRP A 286 -7.53 -1.74 -20.88
C TRP A 286 -6.34 -1.36 -21.76
N LEU A 287 -6.61 -0.71 -22.88
CA LEU A 287 -5.58 -0.13 -23.76
C LEU A 287 -4.98 1.15 -23.16
N THR A 288 -5.77 1.89 -22.40
CA THR A 288 -5.34 3.09 -21.66
C THR A 288 -5.95 3.08 -20.26
N LEU A 289 -5.20 3.64 -19.32
CA LEU A 289 -5.60 3.88 -17.94
C LEU A 289 -5.41 5.37 -17.59
N GLU A 290 -5.38 6.24 -18.60
CA GLU A 290 -5.31 7.68 -18.41
C GLU A 290 -6.51 8.16 -17.58
N GLY A 291 -6.28 9.02 -16.59
CA GLY A 291 -7.32 9.48 -15.67
C GLY A 291 -7.78 8.44 -14.65
N TRP A 292 -7.08 7.29 -14.52
CA TRP A 292 -7.34 6.32 -13.48
C TRP A 292 -6.45 6.54 -12.26
N ARG A 293 -6.90 5.97 -11.13
CA ARG A 293 -6.10 5.83 -9.91
C ARG A 293 -5.90 4.36 -9.60
N ALA A 294 -4.67 3.98 -9.20
CA ALA A 294 -4.33 2.60 -8.88
C ALA A 294 -4.00 2.41 -7.40
N TYR A 295 -4.52 1.32 -6.82
CA TYR A 295 -4.17 0.79 -5.51
C TYR A 295 -3.65 -0.63 -5.68
N LEU A 296 -2.36 -0.86 -5.40
CA LEU A 296 -1.65 -2.10 -5.71
C LEU A 296 -1.09 -2.71 -4.44
N CYS A 297 -1.56 -3.90 -4.04
CA CYS A 297 -1.14 -4.52 -2.79
C CYS A 297 -0.81 -6.00 -2.98
N GLY A 298 0.35 -6.44 -2.47
CA GLY A 298 0.75 -7.84 -2.53
C GLY A 298 2.24 -8.08 -2.66
N SER A 299 2.64 -9.15 -3.33
CA SER A 299 4.05 -9.49 -3.49
C SER A 299 4.82 -8.45 -4.30
N PRO A 300 6.09 -8.15 -3.95
CA PRO A 300 6.88 -7.16 -4.65
C PRO A 300 6.96 -7.34 -6.17
N PRO A 301 7.18 -8.55 -6.73
CA PRO A 301 7.22 -8.72 -8.17
C PRO A 301 5.90 -8.36 -8.86
N MET A 302 4.75 -8.71 -8.25
CA MET A 302 3.45 -8.36 -8.81
C MET A 302 3.21 -6.84 -8.77
N VAL A 303 3.46 -6.22 -7.62
CA VAL A 303 3.28 -4.78 -7.46
C VAL A 303 4.17 -4.00 -8.42
N GLU A 304 5.42 -4.42 -8.60
CA GLU A 304 6.36 -3.80 -9.54
C GLU A 304 5.88 -3.93 -11.00
N ALA A 305 5.49 -5.14 -11.42
CA ALA A 305 5.01 -5.39 -12.77
C ALA A 305 3.73 -4.62 -13.10
N VAL A 306 2.75 -4.59 -12.17
CA VAL A 306 1.52 -3.82 -12.35
C VAL A 306 1.79 -2.31 -12.31
N SER A 307 2.70 -1.83 -11.46
CA SER A 307 3.09 -0.41 -11.42
C SER A 307 3.69 0.05 -12.75
N LEU A 308 4.54 -0.79 -13.34
CA LEU A 308 5.13 -0.51 -14.65
C LEU A 308 4.06 -0.45 -15.74
N LEU A 309 3.19 -1.47 -15.81
CA LEU A 309 2.08 -1.52 -16.78
C LEU A 309 1.15 -0.31 -16.62
N ALA A 310 0.75 0.02 -15.40
CA ALA A 310 -0.15 1.12 -15.10
C ALA A 310 0.40 2.46 -15.60
N ARG A 311 1.69 2.73 -15.38
CA ARG A 311 2.38 3.92 -15.90
C ARG A 311 2.49 3.92 -17.42
N GLN A 312 2.82 2.77 -18.02
CA GLN A 312 2.86 2.64 -19.49
C GLN A 312 1.50 2.87 -20.13
N ARG A 313 0.41 2.61 -19.41
CA ARG A 313 -0.98 2.84 -19.85
C ARG A 313 -1.53 4.20 -19.46
N GLY A 314 -0.73 5.10 -18.87
CA GLY A 314 -1.08 6.50 -18.64
C GLY A 314 -1.53 6.86 -17.24
N ILE A 315 -1.45 5.97 -16.23
CA ILE A 315 -1.66 6.40 -14.84
C ILE A 315 -0.51 7.31 -14.42
N ALA A 316 -0.86 8.52 -14.00
CA ALA A 316 0.11 9.47 -13.45
C ALA A 316 0.76 8.92 -12.17
N PRO A 317 2.07 9.13 -11.95
CA PRO A 317 2.78 8.59 -10.78
C PRO A 317 2.14 8.98 -9.43
N GLU A 318 1.59 10.17 -9.31
CA GLU A 318 0.88 10.69 -8.14
C GLU A 318 -0.46 9.97 -7.86
N HIS A 319 -1.01 9.29 -8.85
CA HIS A 319 -2.24 8.51 -8.76
C HIS A 319 -1.99 7.01 -8.56
N LEU A 320 -0.74 6.60 -8.31
CA LEU A 320 -0.37 5.21 -8.10
C LEU A 320 0.06 4.99 -6.64
N TYR A 321 -0.74 4.25 -5.90
CA TYR A 321 -0.52 3.89 -4.50
C TYR A 321 -0.21 2.41 -4.39
N ALA A 322 1.00 2.09 -3.95
CA ALA A 322 1.48 0.71 -3.89
C ALA A 322 1.95 0.35 -2.48
N ASP A 323 1.59 -0.85 -2.03
CA ASP A 323 2.04 -1.46 -0.79
C ASP A 323 2.57 -2.88 -1.08
N ALA A 324 3.88 -2.98 -1.26
CA ALA A 324 4.55 -4.25 -1.56
C ALA A 324 5.02 -4.93 -0.27
N PHE A 325 4.62 -6.19 -0.07
CA PHE A 325 4.91 -6.96 1.15
C PHE A 325 6.26 -7.67 1.04
N TYR A 326 7.30 -7.00 1.50
CA TYR A 326 8.64 -7.59 1.55
C TYR A 326 8.75 -8.56 2.72
N ALA A 327 9.33 -9.73 2.45
CA ALA A 327 9.76 -10.61 3.52
C ALA A 327 10.84 -9.86 4.34
N SER A 328 10.64 -9.78 5.65
CA SER A 328 11.69 -9.25 6.53
C SER A 328 12.88 -10.18 6.45
N THR A 329 14.07 -9.66 6.17
CA THR A 329 15.32 -10.39 6.38
C THR A 329 15.40 -10.80 7.85
N PRO A 330 15.84 -12.01 8.16
CA PRO A 330 15.99 -12.48 9.53
C PRO A 330 16.95 -11.60 10.35
#